data_f5f3c3201b648bcd8234fd95698dcfff
#
_entry.id   f5f3c3201b648bcd8234fd95698dcfff
#
_cell.length_a   1.000
_cell.length_b   1.000
_cell.length_c   1.000
_cell.angle_alpha   90.00
_cell.angle_beta   90.00
_cell.angle_gamma   90.00
#
_symmetry.space_group_name_H-M   'P 1'
#
loop_
_entity.id
_entity.type
_entity.pdbx_description
1 polymer ?
#
loop_
_entity_poly.entity_id
_entity_poly.type
_entity_poly.pdbx_seq_one_letter_code
_entity_poly.pdbx_strand_id
1 'polypeptide(L)'
;MRESYKPHEIEKKHQDEWAEKRLYEVRAEKGKDKYYVLEMFPYPSGRIHMGHVRNYTIGDVIARFKRTMGYNVLHPIGWDAFGLPAENAAIERGVHPARWTHENIAQMKAQLKKLGYSYDWTREIATCDPSYYKWEQMVFTRMYEKGLAYRKSTTVNWCPSCETVLANEQVEDGYCWRCGSEVVQKEM
;
A
#
# COMPACT_ATOMS: atom_id res chain seq x y z
N MET A 1 42.76 6.16 4.77
CA MET A 1 41.53 5.37 4.86
C MET A 1 40.88 5.65 6.21
N ARG A 2 39.54 5.80 6.29
CA ARG A 2 38.87 5.90 7.60
C ARG A 2 38.96 4.56 8.30
N GLU A 3 39.37 4.54 9.55
CA GLU A 3 39.60 3.29 10.31
C GLU A 3 38.31 2.52 10.63
N SER A 4 37.15 3.13 10.50
CA SER A 4 35.86 2.47 10.71
C SER A 4 34.76 3.02 9.81
N TYR A 5 33.85 2.15 9.37
CA TYR A 5 32.63 2.53 8.66
C TYR A 5 31.60 3.08 9.67
N LYS A 6 31.12 4.28 9.41
CA LYS A 6 30.12 4.96 10.24
C LYS A 6 28.80 5.08 9.47
N PRO A 7 27.94 4.05 9.52
CA PRO A 7 26.74 3.99 8.69
C PRO A 7 25.83 5.21 8.86
N HIS A 8 25.55 5.62 10.08
CA HIS A 8 24.62 6.73 10.36
C HIS A 8 25.04 8.06 9.74
N GLU A 9 26.35 8.33 9.65
CA GLU A 9 26.85 9.56 9.02
C GLU A 9 26.87 9.44 7.49
N ILE A 10 27.30 8.30 6.97
CA ILE A 10 27.50 8.08 5.53
C ILE A 10 26.14 7.90 4.84
N GLU A 11 25.28 7.08 5.39
CA GLU A 11 23.96 6.77 4.81
C GLU A 11 23.10 8.05 4.74
N LYS A 12 23.04 8.80 5.85
CA LYS A 12 22.27 10.04 5.87
C LYS A 12 22.79 11.05 4.83
N LYS A 13 24.08 11.23 4.73
CA LYS A 13 24.69 12.12 3.74
C LYS A 13 24.24 11.76 2.32
N HIS A 14 24.34 10.48 1.94
CA HIS A 14 23.96 10.05 0.60
C HIS A 14 22.45 10.14 0.36
N GLN A 15 21.62 9.82 1.34
CA GLN A 15 20.17 9.96 1.23
C GLN A 15 19.75 11.42 1.00
N ASP A 16 20.38 12.36 1.72
CA ASP A 16 20.15 13.80 1.55
C ASP A 16 20.60 14.27 0.14
N GLU A 17 21.76 13.83 -0.34
CA GLU A 17 22.26 14.10 -1.70
C GLU A 17 21.32 13.56 -2.79
N TRP A 18 20.79 12.35 -2.63
CA TRP A 18 19.85 11.74 -3.59
C TRP A 18 18.52 12.49 -3.63
N ALA A 19 18.04 12.95 -2.48
CA ALA A 19 16.82 13.74 -2.38
C ALA A 19 16.99 15.13 -3.03
N GLU A 20 18.10 15.82 -2.75
CA GLU A 20 18.41 17.14 -3.32
C GLU A 20 18.55 17.08 -4.85
N LYS A 21 19.26 16.06 -5.35
CA LYS A 21 19.45 15.83 -6.80
C LYS A 21 18.23 15.23 -7.48
N ARG A 22 17.17 14.88 -6.73
CA ARG A 22 15.98 14.18 -7.26
C ARG A 22 16.33 12.95 -8.09
N LEU A 23 17.33 12.19 -7.62
CA LEU A 23 18.00 11.15 -8.39
C LEU A 23 17.06 10.04 -8.90
N TYR A 24 15.98 9.78 -8.17
CA TYR A 24 15.06 8.70 -8.48
C TYR A 24 13.74 9.16 -9.10
N GLU A 25 13.55 10.48 -9.26
CA GLU A 25 12.41 11.01 -9.99
C GLU A 25 12.54 10.69 -11.48
N VAL A 26 11.49 10.13 -12.07
CA VAL A 26 11.52 9.69 -13.46
C VAL A 26 10.45 10.37 -14.31
N ARG A 27 10.85 10.77 -15.50
CA ARG A 27 9.94 11.23 -16.56
C ARG A 27 10.12 10.36 -17.79
N ALA A 28 9.06 10.23 -18.58
CA ALA A 28 9.16 9.50 -19.84
C ALA A 28 10.11 10.22 -20.79
N GLU A 29 11.19 9.55 -21.19
CA GLU A 29 12.18 10.03 -22.16
C GLU A 29 12.00 9.27 -23.48
N LYS A 30 11.93 10.00 -24.61
CA LYS A 30 11.84 9.40 -25.93
C LYS A 30 13.18 8.74 -26.29
N GLY A 31 13.13 7.51 -26.77
CA GLY A 31 14.33 6.78 -27.21
C GLY A 31 15.11 6.09 -26.09
N LYS A 32 14.65 6.17 -24.84
CA LYS A 32 15.24 5.46 -23.70
C LYS A 32 14.37 4.25 -23.34
N ASP A 33 14.98 3.08 -23.19
CA ASP A 33 14.30 1.87 -22.78
C ASP A 33 13.69 2.03 -21.39
N LYS A 34 12.43 1.65 -21.24
CA LYS A 34 11.67 1.80 -20.00
C LYS A 34 11.70 0.50 -19.20
N TYR A 35 11.77 0.63 -17.89
CA TYR A 35 11.63 -0.47 -16.97
C TYR A 35 10.72 -0.10 -15.82
N TYR A 36 9.76 -0.95 -15.49
CA TYR A 36 8.83 -0.74 -14.40
C TYR A 36 9.08 -1.77 -13.31
N VAL A 37 9.37 -1.30 -12.10
CA VAL A 37 9.53 -2.13 -10.91
C VAL A 37 8.37 -1.81 -9.97
N LEU A 38 7.61 -2.82 -9.62
CA LEU A 38 6.49 -2.70 -8.69
C LEU A 38 6.57 -3.81 -7.65
N GLU A 39 6.51 -3.44 -6.39
CA GLU A 39 6.25 -4.32 -5.28
C GLU A 39 4.82 -4.14 -4.77
N MET A 40 4.33 -5.12 -4.03
CA MET A 40 3.03 -5.03 -3.37
C MET A 40 3.03 -3.89 -2.35
N PHE A 41 2.04 -3.01 -2.44
CA PHE A 41 1.90 -1.89 -1.51
C PHE A 41 1.60 -2.40 -0.10
N PRO A 42 2.22 -1.82 0.94
CA PRO A 42 1.94 -2.22 2.30
C PRO A 42 0.60 -1.66 2.80
N TYR A 43 -0.03 -2.41 3.71
CA TYR A 43 -1.13 -1.88 4.52
C TYR A 43 -0.57 -0.96 5.60
N PRO A 44 -1.06 0.28 5.74
CA PRO A 44 -0.61 1.20 6.77
C PRO A 44 -1.30 0.94 8.12
N SER A 45 -1.16 -0.27 8.65
CA SER A 45 -1.76 -0.71 9.92
C SER A 45 -0.81 -0.65 11.11
N GLY A 46 0.42 -0.17 10.91
CA GLY A 46 1.43 -0.09 11.97
C GLY A 46 2.82 0.28 11.45
N ARG A 47 3.84 -0.39 11.99
CA ARG A 47 5.24 -0.19 11.58
C ARG A 47 5.66 -1.22 10.54
N ILE A 48 6.67 -0.90 9.74
CA ILE A 48 7.30 -1.90 8.87
C ILE A 48 7.96 -2.99 9.73
N HIS A 49 8.04 -4.18 9.17
CA HIS A 49 8.71 -5.34 9.75
C HIS A 49 9.66 -5.98 8.74
N MET A 50 10.43 -6.98 9.15
CA MET A 50 11.43 -7.62 8.28
C MET A 50 10.86 -8.21 6.99
N GLY A 51 9.59 -8.61 6.96
CA GLY A 51 8.91 -9.03 5.73
C GLY A 51 8.82 -7.90 4.69
N HIS A 52 8.49 -6.69 5.13
CA HIS A 52 8.52 -5.49 4.28
C HIS A 52 9.94 -5.20 3.77
N VAL A 53 10.94 -5.24 4.68
CA VAL A 53 12.34 -5.00 4.32
C VAL A 53 12.79 -5.98 3.25
N ARG A 54 12.52 -7.27 3.42
CA ARG A 54 12.86 -8.31 2.44
C ARG A 54 12.22 -8.04 1.08
N ASN A 55 10.91 -7.79 1.06
CA ASN A 55 10.16 -7.56 -0.18
C ASN A 55 10.71 -6.35 -0.95
N TYR A 56 10.85 -5.21 -0.28
CA TYR A 56 11.23 -3.95 -0.93
C TYR A 56 12.72 -3.87 -1.26
N THR A 57 13.59 -4.57 -0.52
CA THR A 57 15.01 -4.66 -0.86
C THR A 57 15.21 -5.40 -2.19
N ILE A 58 14.46 -6.46 -2.45
CA ILE A 58 14.55 -7.20 -3.73
C ILE A 58 14.22 -6.28 -4.91
N GLY A 59 13.11 -5.57 -4.83
CA GLY A 59 12.73 -4.61 -5.88
C GLY A 59 13.72 -3.46 -6.03
N ASP A 60 14.20 -2.91 -4.92
CA ASP A 60 15.19 -1.82 -4.95
C ASP A 60 16.51 -2.23 -5.62
N VAL A 61 16.99 -3.45 -5.36
CA VAL A 61 18.17 -4.01 -6.04
C VAL A 61 17.95 -4.07 -7.55
N ILE A 62 16.79 -4.58 -7.99
CA ILE A 62 16.43 -4.65 -9.41
C ILE A 62 16.35 -3.24 -10.02
N ALA A 63 15.70 -2.31 -9.33
CA ALA A 63 15.55 -0.94 -9.80
C ALA A 63 16.91 -0.24 -10.00
N ARG A 64 17.80 -0.38 -9.01
CA ARG A 64 19.18 0.17 -9.09
C ARG A 64 19.98 -0.47 -10.19
N PHE A 65 19.95 -1.80 -10.29
CA PHE A 65 20.64 -2.54 -11.35
C PHE A 65 20.19 -2.07 -12.74
N LYS A 66 18.88 -1.98 -12.96
CA LYS A 66 18.35 -1.49 -14.25
C LYS A 66 18.73 -0.06 -14.57
N ARG A 67 18.77 0.83 -13.55
CA ARG A 67 19.28 2.20 -13.76
C ARG A 67 20.75 2.22 -14.17
N THR A 68 21.61 1.39 -13.55
CA THR A 68 23.02 1.29 -13.94
C THR A 68 23.21 0.76 -15.36
N MET A 69 22.26 -0.03 -15.87
CA MET A 69 22.24 -0.48 -17.26
C MET A 69 21.69 0.56 -18.25
N GLY A 70 21.31 1.76 -17.78
CA GLY A 70 20.85 2.86 -18.63
C GLY A 70 19.35 2.90 -18.88
N TYR A 71 18.55 2.02 -18.27
CA TYR A 71 17.08 2.06 -18.38
C TYR A 71 16.49 3.29 -17.70
N ASN A 72 15.38 3.79 -18.25
CA ASN A 72 14.51 4.74 -17.59
C ASN A 72 13.56 3.98 -16.65
N VAL A 73 13.89 3.94 -15.35
CA VAL A 73 13.25 3.06 -14.38
C VAL A 73 12.18 3.80 -13.59
N LEU A 74 10.92 3.41 -13.75
CA LEU A 74 9.83 3.80 -12.86
C LEU A 74 9.76 2.80 -11.69
N HIS A 75 10.04 3.29 -10.48
CA HIS A 75 9.96 2.54 -9.22
C HIS A 75 9.08 3.31 -8.23
N PRO A 76 7.74 3.18 -8.32
CA PRO A 76 6.81 3.89 -7.46
C PRO A 76 6.61 3.18 -6.14
N ILE A 77 6.01 3.87 -5.18
CA ILE A 77 5.48 3.31 -3.94
C ILE A 77 4.04 3.76 -3.73
N GLY A 78 3.27 2.98 -3.03
CA GLY A 78 1.90 3.33 -2.63
C GLY A 78 1.51 2.66 -1.32
N TRP A 79 0.28 2.95 -0.89
CA TRP A 79 -0.31 2.45 0.35
C TRP A 79 -1.64 1.81 0.03
N ASP A 80 -1.75 0.53 0.35
CA ASP A 80 -3.03 -0.17 0.29
C ASP A 80 -3.81 0.17 1.57
N ALA A 81 -4.60 1.23 1.49
CA ALA A 81 -5.07 1.97 2.66
C ALA A 81 -6.58 1.87 2.89
N PHE A 82 -7.29 1.07 2.10
CA PHE A 82 -8.68 0.74 2.31
C PHE A 82 -8.85 -0.59 3.03
N GLY A 83 -9.94 -0.73 3.78
CA GLY A 83 -10.46 -1.98 4.26
C GLY A 83 -10.42 -2.16 5.77
N LEU A 84 -10.94 -3.31 6.18
CA LEU A 84 -11.17 -3.70 7.57
C LEU A 84 -9.94 -3.65 8.50
N PRO A 85 -8.70 -3.94 8.07
CA PRO A 85 -7.57 -3.89 8.99
C PRO A 85 -7.33 -2.49 9.59
N ALA A 86 -7.46 -1.44 8.78
CA ALA A 86 -7.31 -0.06 9.25
C ALA A 86 -8.49 0.36 10.13
N GLU A 87 -9.70 -0.04 9.75
CA GLU A 87 -10.92 0.24 10.52
C GLU A 87 -10.90 -0.46 11.88
N ASN A 88 -10.52 -1.73 11.93
CA ASN A 88 -10.42 -2.48 13.19
C ASN A 88 -9.41 -1.85 14.14
N ALA A 89 -8.22 -1.52 13.64
CA ALA A 89 -7.19 -0.86 14.45
C ALA A 89 -7.66 0.50 14.98
N ALA A 90 -8.44 1.24 14.19
CA ALA A 90 -9.01 2.51 14.59
C ALA A 90 -10.09 2.35 15.67
N ILE A 91 -10.97 1.34 15.54
CA ILE A 91 -11.99 1.00 16.53
C ILE A 91 -11.35 0.60 17.86
N GLU A 92 -10.40 -0.31 17.85
CA GLU A 92 -9.68 -0.77 19.05
C GLU A 92 -8.99 0.37 19.80
N ARG A 93 -8.56 1.41 19.08
CA ARG A 93 -7.85 2.56 19.66
C ARG A 93 -8.72 3.78 19.91
N GLY A 94 -10.00 3.74 19.54
CA GLY A 94 -10.93 4.85 19.69
C GLY A 94 -10.55 6.09 18.86
N VAL A 95 -9.93 5.90 17.69
CA VAL A 95 -9.51 6.98 16.79
C VAL A 95 -10.22 6.90 15.43
N HIS A 96 -10.31 8.02 14.72
CA HIS A 96 -10.91 8.04 13.39
C HIS A 96 -10.03 7.27 12.39
N PRO A 97 -10.58 6.36 11.54
CA PRO A 97 -9.81 5.54 10.60
C PRO A 97 -8.88 6.33 9.67
N ALA A 98 -9.36 7.43 9.10
CA ALA A 98 -8.54 8.26 8.22
C ALA A 98 -7.30 8.83 8.94
N ARG A 99 -7.49 9.33 10.17
CA ARG A 99 -6.37 9.86 10.95
C ARG A 99 -5.36 8.76 11.25
N TRP A 100 -5.80 7.62 11.73
CA TRP A 100 -4.96 6.46 12.00
C TRP A 100 -4.17 6.03 10.76
N THR A 101 -4.83 5.92 9.62
CA THR A 101 -4.22 5.52 8.35
C THR A 101 -3.13 6.50 7.91
N HIS A 102 -3.41 7.81 7.89
CA HIS A 102 -2.42 8.81 7.48
C HIS A 102 -1.24 8.94 8.45
N GLU A 103 -1.46 8.78 9.75
CA GLU A 103 -0.37 8.76 10.74
C GLU A 103 0.55 7.54 10.51
N ASN A 104 -0.01 6.37 10.22
CA ASN A 104 0.79 5.18 9.90
C ASN A 104 1.53 5.31 8.55
N ILE A 105 0.89 5.86 7.52
CA ILE A 105 1.55 6.16 6.25
C ILE A 105 2.77 7.06 6.49
N ALA A 106 2.62 8.15 7.22
CA ALA A 106 3.72 9.05 7.52
C ALA A 106 4.87 8.35 8.27
N GLN A 107 4.55 7.49 9.23
CA GLN A 107 5.53 6.73 10.00
C GLN A 107 6.25 5.70 9.14
N MET A 108 5.52 4.89 8.36
CA MET A 108 6.10 3.88 7.48
C MET A 108 6.96 4.53 6.40
N LYS A 109 6.50 5.64 5.81
CA LYS A 109 7.27 6.43 4.84
C LYS A 109 8.61 6.89 5.41
N ALA A 110 8.61 7.41 6.64
CA ALA A 110 9.84 7.81 7.31
C ALA A 110 10.79 6.62 7.52
N GLN A 111 10.27 5.44 7.84
CA GLN A 111 11.07 4.21 7.99
C GLN A 111 11.64 3.74 6.64
N LEU A 112 10.84 3.72 5.57
CA LEU A 112 11.29 3.33 4.22
C LEU A 112 12.36 4.30 3.67
N LYS A 113 12.22 5.61 3.95
CA LYS A 113 13.25 6.59 3.60
C LYS A 113 14.57 6.35 4.31
N LYS A 114 14.55 5.94 5.59
CA LYS A 114 15.77 5.58 6.33
C LYS A 114 16.49 4.36 5.76
N LEU A 115 15.76 3.44 5.11
CA LEU A 115 16.35 2.31 4.40
C LEU A 115 17.00 2.70 3.07
N GLY A 116 16.79 3.94 2.62
CA GLY A 116 17.43 4.49 1.44
C GLY A 116 16.94 3.91 0.12
N TYR A 117 15.74 3.35 0.06
CA TYR A 117 15.17 2.81 -1.17
C TYR A 117 15.01 3.86 -2.27
N SER A 118 15.23 3.43 -3.51
CA SER A 118 15.25 4.26 -4.70
C SER A 118 13.86 4.49 -5.30
N TYR A 119 12.88 4.77 -4.46
CA TYR A 119 11.52 5.08 -4.89
C TYR A 119 11.43 6.49 -5.50
N ASP A 120 10.60 6.61 -6.54
CA ASP A 120 10.11 7.90 -7.00
C ASP A 120 8.94 8.36 -6.11
N TRP A 121 9.25 9.11 -5.07
CA TRP A 121 8.27 9.61 -4.12
C TRP A 121 7.26 10.61 -4.72
N THR A 122 7.52 11.12 -5.92
CA THR A 122 6.56 11.97 -6.64
C THR A 122 5.43 11.15 -7.26
N ARG A 123 5.59 9.83 -7.31
CA ARG A 123 4.61 8.85 -7.78
C ARG A 123 3.92 8.11 -6.65
N GLU A 124 4.08 8.58 -5.41
CA GLU A 124 3.38 8.04 -4.25
C GLU A 124 1.87 8.16 -4.40
N ILE A 125 1.15 7.09 -4.05
CA ILE A 125 -0.32 7.05 -4.03
C ILE A 125 -0.83 6.39 -2.76
N ALA A 126 -2.07 6.70 -2.37
CA ALA A 126 -2.80 5.97 -1.35
C ALA A 126 -4.18 5.58 -1.91
N THR A 127 -4.55 4.32 -1.79
CA THR A 127 -5.81 3.81 -2.37
C THR A 127 -7.04 4.45 -1.73
N CYS A 128 -6.92 4.97 -0.50
CA CYS A 128 -7.99 5.68 0.20
C CYS A 128 -8.16 7.15 -0.24
N ASP A 129 -7.28 7.68 -1.07
CA ASP A 129 -7.38 9.06 -1.51
C ASP A 129 -8.40 9.21 -2.65
N PRO A 130 -9.26 10.26 -2.62
CA PRO A 130 -10.21 10.54 -3.70
C PRO A 130 -9.56 10.66 -5.09
N SER A 131 -8.32 11.14 -5.15
CA SER A 131 -7.55 11.24 -6.39
C SER A 131 -7.28 9.88 -7.02
N TYR A 132 -7.22 8.81 -6.21
CA TYR A 132 -7.05 7.44 -6.65
C TYR A 132 -8.40 6.77 -6.94
N TYR A 133 -9.28 6.62 -5.95
CA TYR A 133 -10.49 5.80 -6.09
C TYR A 133 -11.56 6.38 -7.02
N LYS A 134 -11.50 7.67 -7.37
CA LYS A 134 -12.40 8.23 -8.40
C LYS A 134 -12.35 7.48 -9.73
N TRP A 135 -11.20 6.89 -10.06
CA TRP A 135 -11.04 6.12 -11.30
C TRP A 135 -11.70 4.74 -11.19
N GLU A 136 -11.67 4.13 -10.03
CA GLU A 136 -12.40 2.89 -9.74
C GLU A 136 -13.90 3.12 -9.83
N GLN A 137 -14.39 4.22 -9.24
CA GLN A 137 -15.79 4.63 -9.34
C GLN A 137 -16.20 4.88 -10.80
N MET A 138 -15.36 5.52 -11.60
CA MET A 138 -15.61 5.71 -13.03
C MET A 138 -15.69 4.38 -13.78
N VAL A 139 -14.78 3.43 -13.52
CA VAL A 139 -14.81 2.10 -14.13
C VAL A 139 -16.09 1.36 -13.74
N PHE A 140 -16.45 1.37 -12.45
CA PHE A 140 -17.69 0.76 -11.95
C PHE A 140 -18.92 1.34 -12.65
N THR A 141 -19.02 2.66 -12.77
CA THR A 141 -20.14 3.32 -13.46
C THR A 141 -20.27 2.86 -14.91
N ARG A 142 -19.13 2.77 -15.62
CA ARG A 142 -19.14 2.26 -17.01
C ARG A 142 -19.51 0.79 -17.12
N MET A 143 -19.13 -0.03 -16.13
CA MET A 143 -19.55 -1.44 -16.06
C MET A 143 -21.07 -1.53 -15.84
N TYR A 144 -21.60 -0.70 -14.96
CA TYR A 144 -23.05 -0.63 -14.73
C TYR A 144 -23.82 -0.21 -15.98
N GLU A 145 -23.37 0.84 -16.68
CA GLU A 145 -23.96 1.31 -17.95
C GLU A 145 -23.97 0.23 -19.04
N LYS A 146 -22.97 -0.67 -19.03
CA LYS A 146 -22.88 -1.79 -19.96
C LYS A 146 -23.61 -3.07 -19.49
N GLY A 147 -24.29 -3.02 -18.35
CA GLY A 147 -24.99 -4.19 -17.79
C GLY A 147 -24.05 -5.26 -17.21
N LEU A 148 -22.76 -4.97 -17.05
CA LEU A 148 -21.78 -5.88 -16.45
C LEU A 148 -21.85 -5.88 -14.92
N ALA A 149 -22.33 -4.82 -14.31
CA ALA A 149 -22.69 -4.72 -12.91
C ALA A 149 -24.17 -4.47 -12.76
N TYR A 150 -24.83 -5.20 -11.85
CA TYR A 150 -26.27 -5.09 -11.60
C TYR A 150 -26.59 -5.38 -10.14
N ARG A 151 -27.71 -4.87 -9.66
CA ARG A 151 -28.21 -5.17 -8.31
C ARG A 151 -28.97 -6.49 -8.31
N LYS A 152 -28.73 -7.30 -7.29
CA LYS A 152 -29.39 -8.57 -7.10
C LYS A 152 -29.52 -8.86 -5.60
N SER A 153 -30.69 -9.29 -5.14
CA SER A 153 -30.81 -9.90 -3.82
C SER A 153 -30.14 -11.27 -3.79
N THR A 154 -29.37 -11.51 -2.78
CA THR A 154 -28.72 -12.81 -2.55
C THR A 154 -28.55 -13.04 -1.06
N THR A 155 -28.38 -14.30 -0.68
CA THR A 155 -28.07 -14.68 0.68
C THR A 155 -26.57 -14.46 0.94
N VAL A 156 -26.25 -13.79 2.03
CA VAL A 156 -24.88 -13.51 2.46
C VAL A 156 -24.66 -13.98 3.90
N ASN A 157 -23.41 -14.26 4.23
CA ASN A 157 -23.03 -14.48 5.62
C ASN A 157 -23.05 -13.15 6.37
N TRP A 158 -23.83 -13.06 7.42
CA TRP A 158 -23.98 -11.86 8.23
C TRP A 158 -23.54 -12.10 9.67
N CYS A 159 -22.67 -11.25 10.18
CA CYS A 159 -22.35 -11.22 11.60
C CYS A 159 -23.25 -10.19 12.32
N PRO A 160 -24.18 -10.61 13.19
CA PRO A 160 -25.07 -9.69 13.88
C PRO A 160 -24.37 -8.81 14.92
N SER A 161 -23.25 -9.28 15.46
CA SER A 161 -22.47 -8.54 16.46
C SER A 161 -21.58 -7.45 15.82
N CYS A 162 -20.98 -7.76 14.67
CA CYS A 162 -20.15 -6.78 13.93
C CYS A 162 -20.97 -5.95 12.93
N GLU A 163 -22.25 -6.26 12.74
CA GLU A 163 -23.15 -5.64 11.76
C GLU A 163 -22.55 -5.55 10.35
N THR A 164 -21.92 -6.66 9.90
CA THR A 164 -21.21 -6.70 8.63
C THR A 164 -21.42 -7.99 7.86
N VAL A 165 -21.29 -7.90 6.54
CA VAL A 165 -21.21 -9.06 5.64
C VAL A 165 -19.83 -9.68 5.72
N LEU A 166 -19.79 -11.02 5.72
CA LEU A 166 -18.56 -11.79 5.76
C LEU A 166 -18.36 -12.58 4.47
N ALA A 167 -17.14 -12.59 3.96
CA ALA A 167 -16.75 -13.56 2.95
C ALA A 167 -16.72 -14.98 3.54
N ASN A 168 -16.75 -16.01 2.69
CA ASN A 168 -16.74 -17.40 3.16
C ASN A 168 -15.51 -17.71 4.01
N GLU A 169 -14.35 -17.15 3.63
CA GLU A 169 -13.08 -17.32 4.35
C GLU A 169 -13.04 -16.63 5.72
N GLN A 170 -14.03 -15.79 6.00
CA GLN A 170 -14.18 -15.07 7.27
C GLN A 170 -15.18 -15.75 8.21
N VAL A 171 -15.67 -16.92 7.83
CA VAL A 171 -16.55 -17.76 8.65
C VAL A 171 -15.77 -19.02 9.01
N GLU A 172 -15.43 -19.17 10.28
CA GLU A 172 -14.69 -20.31 10.83
C GLU A 172 -15.64 -21.14 11.68
N ASP A 173 -15.91 -22.38 11.25
CA ASP A 173 -16.83 -23.31 11.94
C ASP A 173 -18.23 -22.73 12.26
N GLY A 174 -18.73 -21.82 11.39
CA GLY A 174 -20.02 -21.15 11.59
C GLY A 174 -19.95 -19.86 12.41
N TYR A 175 -18.76 -19.45 12.82
CA TYR A 175 -18.53 -18.28 13.65
C TYR A 175 -17.77 -17.18 12.91
N CYS A 176 -17.97 -15.93 13.34
CA CYS A 176 -17.25 -14.77 12.81
C CYS A 176 -15.78 -14.79 13.25
N TRP A 177 -14.85 -14.78 12.30
CA TRP A 177 -13.40 -14.76 12.54
C TRP A 177 -12.94 -13.61 13.45
N ARG A 178 -13.73 -12.51 13.50
CA ARG A 178 -13.38 -11.29 14.24
C ARG A 178 -13.86 -11.31 15.70
N CYS A 179 -15.12 -11.64 15.94
CA CYS A 179 -15.76 -11.53 17.25
C CYS A 179 -16.22 -12.86 17.85
N GLY A 180 -16.10 -13.96 17.12
CA GLY A 180 -16.54 -15.29 17.56
C GLY A 180 -18.07 -15.47 17.71
N SER A 181 -18.88 -14.50 17.24
CA SER A 181 -20.34 -14.65 17.26
C SER A 181 -20.80 -15.56 16.14
N GLU A 182 -21.90 -16.28 16.37
CA GLU A 182 -22.55 -17.12 15.36
C GLU A 182 -22.94 -16.28 14.13
N VAL A 183 -22.63 -16.81 12.94
CA VAL A 183 -22.94 -16.19 11.66
C VAL A 183 -24.30 -16.67 11.18
N VAL A 184 -25.13 -15.73 10.74
CA VAL A 184 -26.45 -16.03 10.20
C VAL A 184 -26.48 -15.75 8.68
N GLN A 185 -27.35 -16.49 7.99
CA GLN A 185 -27.63 -16.21 6.59
C GLN A 185 -28.67 -15.09 6.49
N LYS A 186 -28.38 -14.04 5.74
CA LYS A 186 -29.26 -12.89 5.59
C LYS A 186 -29.42 -12.55 4.11
N GLU A 187 -30.66 -12.33 3.69
CA GLU A 187 -30.91 -11.82 2.34
C GLU A 187 -30.67 -10.32 2.28
N MET A 188 -29.90 -9.90 1.32
CA MET A 188 -29.51 -8.50 1.10
C MET A 188 -29.51 -8.13 -0.38
#